data_c8c8bd69dfae1a9e815ca6e543fb7943
#
_entry.id   c8c8bd69dfae1a9e815ca6e543fb7943
#
_cell.length_a   1.000
_cell.length_b   1.000
_cell.length_c   1.000
_cell.angle_alpha   90.00
_cell.angle_beta   90.00
_cell.angle_gamma   90.00
#
_symmetry.space_group_name_H-M   'P 1'
#
loop_
_entity.id
_entity.type
_entity.pdbx_description
1 polymer ?
#
loop_
_entity_poly.entity_id
_entity_poly.type
_entity_poly.pdbx_seq_one_letter_code
_entity_poly.pdbx_strand_id
1 'polypeptide(L)'
;MLQSSLSSVESKHSWVVATVALVTMLMAFGAAWITAVALKDIAAEVDGVRSIPALASALAWLGSGVGGILMGWLADKVGIRWTVICGALMIGLGLSISTLGPPWPLWVGHGLFIGLIGLGGINAPMYIYVSRWFDRRRGSALALISSGSYLAGAMWPPLFERAIAAVGWRHTMMWYAVLEIAVIVPLAAIYFRAPPEVIVPSVSDGSAGAKAAVLGWPPNAVFAVMCAAAVLCCIPMAMPQGHLVAFCSDLGIARSTGALMLSVLLGTAFLSRQIWGAISDRIGGLATVFIGSGWQAASMTALLLTQNEIGLFTVAAAFGLGFSGIIPAYVLALRELFPASEASWRIPTLLLFSGCGMALGGWLAGLLYDHFGYYAPAFAAGIGANLLNLFLVGVLVGRQRLRAAYA
;
A
#
# COMPACT_ATOMS: atom_id res chain seq x y z
N MET A 1 39.66 -25.19 10.92
CA MET A 1 39.91 -23.76 10.86
C MET A 1 39.98 -23.34 9.40
N LEU A 2 38.92 -22.81 8.87
CA LEU A 2 38.86 -21.98 7.64
C LEU A 2 37.43 -21.43 7.60
N GLN A 3 37.13 -20.53 8.56
CA GLN A 3 36.03 -19.55 8.37
C GLN A 3 36.55 -18.56 7.35
N SER A 4 36.30 -18.84 6.06
CA SER A 4 36.37 -17.80 5.04
C SER A 4 35.37 -16.73 5.45
N SER A 5 35.85 -15.57 5.83
CA SER A 5 35.08 -14.36 6.02
C SER A 5 34.36 -14.09 4.68
N LEU A 6 33.14 -14.57 4.53
CA LEU A 6 32.29 -14.19 3.42
C LEU A 6 32.16 -12.67 3.51
N SER A 7 32.78 -11.97 2.56
CA SER A 7 32.68 -10.52 2.47
C SER A 7 31.21 -10.16 2.36
N SER A 8 30.72 -9.25 3.21
CA SER A 8 29.34 -8.77 3.16
C SER A 8 29.01 -8.29 1.75
N VAL A 9 27.85 -8.67 1.23
CA VAL A 9 27.32 -8.20 -0.06
C VAL A 9 26.96 -6.72 0.03
N GLU A 10 26.69 -6.24 1.26
CA GLU A 10 26.30 -4.86 1.53
C GLU A 10 27.46 -3.89 1.31
N SER A 11 27.30 -2.97 0.40
CA SER A 11 28.27 -1.94 0.01
C SER A 11 27.60 -0.56 -0.05
N LYS A 12 28.39 0.50 -0.22
CA LYS A 12 27.86 1.84 -0.51
C LYS A 12 26.97 1.83 -1.76
N HIS A 13 27.32 1.01 -2.76
CA HIS A 13 26.52 0.87 -3.97
C HIS A 13 25.14 0.25 -3.71
N SER A 14 25.03 -0.68 -2.76
CA SER A 14 23.74 -1.26 -2.35
C SER A 14 22.77 -0.19 -1.84
N TRP A 15 23.26 0.80 -1.08
CA TRP A 15 22.45 1.93 -0.61
C TRP A 15 22.07 2.89 -1.75
N VAL A 16 22.93 3.08 -2.75
CA VAL A 16 22.57 3.83 -3.96
C VAL A 16 21.43 3.13 -4.69
N VAL A 17 21.53 1.80 -4.88
CA VAL A 17 20.45 1.00 -5.49
C VAL A 17 19.14 1.12 -4.70
N ALA A 18 19.18 1.04 -3.36
CA ALA A 18 18.00 1.19 -2.52
C ALA A 18 17.39 2.60 -2.63
N THR A 19 18.22 3.65 -2.71
CA THR A 19 17.74 5.04 -2.90
C THR A 19 17.11 5.23 -4.28
N VAL A 20 17.72 4.70 -5.33
CA VAL A 20 17.14 4.71 -6.69
C VAL A 20 15.82 3.94 -6.72
N ALA A 21 15.74 2.81 -6.03
CA ALA A 21 14.50 2.04 -5.89
C ALA A 21 13.41 2.84 -5.15
N LEU A 22 13.77 3.58 -4.07
CA LEU A 22 12.86 4.50 -3.39
C LEU A 22 12.31 5.57 -4.35
N VAL A 23 13.19 6.22 -5.14
CA VAL A 23 12.77 7.23 -6.12
C VAL A 23 11.86 6.61 -7.19
N THR A 24 12.19 5.41 -7.67
CA THR A 24 11.34 4.67 -8.61
C THR A 24 9.94 4.40 -8.03
N MET A 25 9.87 3.96 -6.77
CA MET A 25 8.59 3.74 -6.08
C MET A 25 7.81 5.05 -5.87
N LEU A 26 8.52 6.13 -5.48
CA LEU A 26 7.94 7.47 -5.35
C LEU A 26 7.29 7.95 -6.64
N MET A 27 7.96 7.76 -7.78
CA MET A 27 7.44 8.14 -9.09
C MET A 27 6.30 7.23 -9.52
N ALA A 28 6.45 5.91 -9.46
CA ALA A 28 5.43 4.97 -9.91
C ALA A 28 4.10 5.12 -9.15
N PHE A 29 4.16 5.24 -7.82
CA PHE A 29 2.96 5.40 -6.99
C PHE A 29 2.28 6.77 -7.13
N GLY A 30 2.95 7.79 -7.66
CA GLY A 30 2.33 9.08 -7.96
C GLY A 30 1.13 8.96 -8.88
N ALA A 31 1.17 8.07 -9.86
CA ALA A 31 0.05 7.84 -10.80
C ALA A 31 -1.27 7.50 -10.08
N ALA A 32 -1.20 6.76 -8.97
CA ALA A 32 -2.39 6.40 -8.19
C ALA A 32 -3.03 7.60 -7.45
N TRP A 33 -2.26 8.65 -7.15
CA TRP A 33 -2.73 9.81 -6.40
C TRP A 33 -3.43 10.86 -7.27
N ILE A 34 -3.21 10.86 -8.58
CA ILE A 34 -3.87 11.83 -9.50
C ILE A 34 -5.38 11.68 -9.43
N THR A 35 -5.89 10.46 -9.48
CA THR A 35 -7.35 10.18 -9.41
C THR A 35 -7.96 10.59 -8.06
N ALA A 36 -7.23 10.45 -6.95
CA ALA A 36 -7.71 10.89 -5.64
C ALA A 36 -7.85 12.43 -5.57
N VAL A 37 -6.90 13.16 -6.17
CA VAL A 37 -6.95 14.64 -6.23
C VAL A 37 -7.95 15.13 -7.27
N ALA A 38 -8.02 14.49 -8.43
CA ALA A 38 -8.92 14.84 -9.54
C ALA A 38 -10.34 14.22 -9.40
N LEU A 39 -10.66 13.57 -8.29
CA LEU A 39 -11.88 12.77 -8.13
C LEU A 39 -13.15 13.55 -8.52
N LYS A 40 -13.30 14.77 -8.03
CA LYS A 40 -14.48 15.62 -8.35
C LYS A 40 -14.50 16.10 -9.81
N ASP A 41 -13.33 16.39 -10.39
CA ASP A 41 -13.26 16.85 -11.80
C ASP A 41 -13.61 15.71 -12.76
N ILE A 42 -13.12 14.50 -12.46
CA ILE A 42 -13.45 13.31 -13.26
C ILE A 42 -14.93 12.93 -13.06
N ALA A 43 -15.44 12.98 -11.83
CA ALA A 43 -16.83 12.70 -11.53
C ALA A 43 -17.78 13.69 -12.22
N ALA A 44 -17.41 14.97 -12.34
CA ALA A 44 -18.21 15.99 -13.00
C ALA A 44 -18.51 15.68 -14.48
N GLU A 45 -17.67 14.86 -15.14
CA GLU A 45 -17.87 14.42 -16.52
C GLU A 45 -18.82 13.22 -16.66
N VAL A 46 -19.23 12.65 -15.53
CA VAL A 46 -20.13 11.48 -15.44
C VAL A 46 -21.23 11.75 -14.42
N ASP A 47 -21.95 12.86 -14.60
CA ASP A 47 -23.09 13.27 -13.80
C ASP A 47 -22.83 13.38 -12.27
N GLY A 48 -21.57 13.60 -11.89
CA GLY A 48 -21.15 13.69 -10.49
C GLY A 48 -20.90 12.36 -9.79
N VAL A 49 -20.96 11.24 -10.50
CA VAL A 49 -20.81 9.88 -9.95
C VAL A 49 -19.38 9.61 -9.51
N ARG A 50 -19.16 9.57 -8.19
CA ARG A 50 -17.82 9.40 -7.57
C ARG A 50 -17.32 7.97 -7.56
N SER A 51 -18.20 6.99 -7.62
CA SER A 51 -17.82 5.57 -7.70
C SER A 51 -17.04 5.24 -8.97
N ILE A 52 -17.20 5.99 -10.06
CA ILE A 52 -16.47 5.78 -11.32
C ILE A 52 -14.97 6.04 -11.19
N PRO A 53 -14.49 7.22 -10.76
CA PRO A 53 -13.06 7.42 -10.52
C PRO A 53 -12.54 6.61 -9.32
N ALA A 54 -13.36 6.36 -8.30
CA ALA A 54 -12.99 5.50 -7.19
C ALA A 54 -12.74 4.05 -7.61
N LEU A 55 -13.55 3.52 -8.55
CA LEU A 55 -13.33 2.19 -9.13
C LEU A 55 -12.02 2.10 -9.92
N ALA A 56 -11.61 3.16 -10.62
CA ALA A 56 -10.32 3.19 -11.29
C ALA A 56 -9.16 2.99 -10.30
N SER A 57 -9.17 3.72 -9.19
CA SER A 57 -8.19 3.55 -8.11
C SER A 57 -8.26 2.14 -7.49
N ALA A 58 -9.46 1.60 -7.28
CA ALA A 58 -9.66 0.24 -6.78
C ALA A 58 -9.06 -0.82 -7.72
N LEU A 59 -9.29 -0.68 -9.02
CA LEU A 59 -8.74 -1.57 -10.05
C LEU A 59 -7.21 -1.48 -10.12
N ALA A 60 -6.61 -0.30 -9.88
CA ALA A 60 -5.17 -0.15 -9.81
C ALA A 60 -4.58 -0.91 -8.61
N TRP A 61 -5.21 -0.87 -7.44
CA TRP A 61 -4.79 -1.65 -6.27
C TRP A 61 -4.90 -3.15 -6.48
N LEU A 62 -6.04 -3.64 -7.00
CA LEU A 62 -6.24 -5.05 -7.33
C LEU A 62 -5.26 -5.51 -8.40
N GLY A 63 -5.12 -4.71 -9.46
CA GLY A 63 -4.17 -4.95 -10.54
C GLY A 63 -2.75 -5.08 -10.02
N SER A 64 -2.30 -4.16 -9.16
CA SER A 64 -0.96 -4.21 -8.56
C SER A 64 -0.73 -5.48 -7.74
N GLY A 65 -1.73 -5.94 -6.98
CA GLY A 65 -1.64 -7.18 -6.20
C GLY A 65 -1.48 -8.42 -7.08
N VAL A 66 -2.37 -8.60 -8.04
CA VAL A 66 -2.33 -9.72 -9.00
C VAL A 66 -1.11 -9.62 -9.90
N GLY A 67 -0.84 -8.43 -10.42
CA GLY A 67 0.27 -8.14 -11.30
C GLY A 67 1.63 -8.39 -10.63
N GLY A 68 1.75 -8.10 -9.33
CA GLY A 68 2.97 -8.37 -8.58
C GLY A 68 3.39 -9.85 -8.61
N ILE A 69 2.45 -10.77 -8.64
CA ILE A 69 2.72 -12.22 -8.76
C ILE A 69 3.20 -12.54 -10.18
N LEU A 70 2.47 -12.09 -11.20
CA LEU A 70 2.78 -12.37 -12.61
C LEU A 70 4.10 -11.71 -13.04
N MET A 71 4.28 -10.46 -12.69
CA MET A 71 5.45 -9.67 -13.06
C MET A 71 6.68 -10.03 -12.22
N GLY A 72 6.50 -10.54 -10.99
CA GLY A 72 7.58 -11.12 -10.20
C GLY A 72 8.21 -12.33 -10.91
N TRP A 73 7.37 -13.24 -11.41
CA TRP A 73 7.83 -14.36 -12.22
C TRP A 73 8.52 -13.92 -13.53
N LEU A 74 8.01 -12.87 -14.17
CA LEU A 74 8.66 -12.30 -15.36
C LEU A 74 10.01 -11.68 -15.03
N ALA A 75 10.11 -10.96 -13.89
CA ALA A 75 11.35 -10.33 -13.44
C ALA A 75 12.47 -11.33 -13.17
N ASP A 76 12.14 -12.55 -12.71
CA ASP A 76 13.12 -13.62 -12.55
C ASP A 76 13.67 -14.14 -13.90
N LYS A 77 12.91 -14.03 -15.00
CA LYS A 77 13.31 -14.47 -16.34
C LYS A 77 14.05 -13.39 -17.14
N VAL A 78 13.49 -12.18 -17.18
CA VAL A 78 14.02 -11.10 -18.04
C VAL A 78 14.89 -10.10 -17.28
N GLY A 79 14.89 -10.18 -15.94
CA GLY A 79 15.62 -9.27 -15.06
C GLY A 79 14.82 -8.03 -14.69
N ILE A 80 15.10 -7.49 -13.49
CA ILE A 80 14.39 -6.36 -12.89
C ILE A 80 14.42 -5.10 -13.75
N ARG A 81 15.53 -4.83 -14.44
CA ARG A 81 15.67 -3.64 -15.30
C ARG A 81 14.56 -3.54 -16.34
N TRP A 82 14.35 -4.61 -17.09
CA TRP A 82 13.36 -4.63 -18.16
C TRP A 82 11.93 -4.63 -17.63
N THR A 83 11.72 -5.29 -16.50
CA THR A 83 10.40 -5.32 -15.85
C THR A 83 10.01 -3.93 -15.36
N VAL A 84 10.94 -3.17 -14.77
CA VAL A 84 10.70 -1.79 -14.32
C VAL A 84 10.51 -0.82 -15.49
N ILE A 85 11.32 -0.94 -16.55
CA ILE A 85 11.16 -0.11 -17.75
C ILE A 85 9.80 -0.38 -18.40
N CYS A 86 9.42 -1.65 -18.56
CA CYS A 86 8.09 -2.01 -19.05
C CYS A 86 7.00 -1.44 -18.14
N GLY A 87 7.16 -1.57 -16.82
CA GLY A 87 6.22 -1.01 -15.84
C GLY A 87 6.03 0.50 -15.99
N ALA A 88 7.11 1.26 -16.11
CA ALA A 88 7.06 2.71 -16.31
C ALA A 88 6.36 3.09 -17.63
N LEU A 89 6.71 2.43 -18.73
CA LEU A 89 6.06 2.66 -20.01
C LEU A 89 4.54 2.35 -19.96
N MET A 90 4.16 1.31 -19.21
CA MET A 90 2.76 0.93 -19.05
C MET A 90 2.00 1.90 -18.14
N ILE A 91 2.62 2.44 -17.09
CA ILE A 91 2.03 3.52 -16.28
C ILE A 91 1.78 4.75 -17.16
N GLY A 92 2.76 5.18 -17.94
CA GLY A 92 2.61 6.30 -18.83
C GLY A 92 1.53 6.09 -19.89
N LEU A 93 1.47 4.90 -20.49
CA LEU A 93 0.41 4.51 -21.42
C LEU A 93 -0.97 4.51 -20.74
N GLY A 94 -1.06 3.95 -19.52
CA GLY A 94 -2.30 3.91 -18.76
C GLY A 94 -2.83 5.30 -18.39
N LEU A 95 -1.93 6.22 -18.00
CA LEU A 95 -2.27 7.62 -17.78
C LEU A 95 -2.79 8.27 -19.08
N SER A 96 -2.11 8.02 -20.21
CA SER A 96 -2.51 8.55 -21.52
C SER A 96 -3.88 8.02 -21.96
N ILE A 97 -4.15 6.73 -21.80
CA ILE A 97 -5.46 6.12 -22.10
C ILE A 97 -6.54 6.72 -21.18
N SER A 98 -6.24 6.93 -19.90
CA SER A 98 -7.19 7.50 -18.95
C SER A 98 -7.65 8.91 -19.34
N THR A 99 -6.85 9.66 -20.09
CA THR A 99 -7.23 11.00 -20.57
C THR A 99 -8.30 10.99 -21.67
N LEU A 100 -8.59 9.84 -22.27
CA LEU A 100 -9.66 9.71 -23.26
C LEU A 100 -11.06 9.87 -22.65
N GLY A 101 -11.16 9.78 -21.33
CA GLY A 101 -12.36 10.05 -20.53
C GLY A 101 -12.91 8.83 -19.80
N PRO A 102 -13.74 9.10 -18.75
CA PRO A 102 -14.44 8.05 -18.03
C PRO A 102 -15.63 7.51 -18.86
N PRO A 103 -16.15 6.30 -18.52
CA PRO A 103 -15.64 5.38 -17.52
C PRO A 103 -14.57 4.40 -18.03
N TRP A 104 -14.74 3.83 -19.25
CA TRP A 104 -13.94 2.70 -19.72
C TRP A 104 -12.45 2.99 -19.92
N PRO A 105 -12.02 4.07 -20.60
CA PRO A 105 -10.60 4.37 -20.73
C PRO A 105 -9.91 4.57 -19.38
N LEU A 106 -10.61 5.18 -18.42
CA LEU A 106 -10.10 5.38 -17.08
C LEU A 106 -9.91 4.05 -16.35
N TRP A 107 -10.87 3.12 -16.43
CA TRP A 107 -10.79 1.82 -15.77
C TRP A 107 -9.74 0.90 -16.40
N VAL A 108 -9.66 0.86 -17.72
CA VAL A 108 -8.64 0.09 -18.43
C VAL A 108 -7.25 0.67 -18.18
N GLY A 109 -7.12 2.00 -18.26
CA GLY A 109 -5.85 2.69 -17.97
C GLY A 109 -5.34 2.38 -16.57
N HIS A 110 -6.19 2.51 -15.56
CA HIS A 110 -5.80 2.29 -14.17
C HIS A 110 -5.69 0.81 -13.79
N GLY A 111 -6.65 -0.04 -14.20
CA GLY A 111 -6.65 -1.45 -13.81
C GLY A 111 -5.59 -2.27 -14.51
N LEU A 112 -5.58 -2.23 -15.84
CA LEU A 112 -4.69 -3.06 -16.65
C LEU A 112 -3.28 -2.46 -16.75
N PHE A 113 -3.18 -1.20 -17.22
CA PHE A 113 -1.89 -0.63 -17.54
C PHE A 113 -1.16 -0.11 -16.30
N ILE A 114 -1.78 0.75 -15.48
CA ILE A 114 -1.14 1.28 -14.27
C ILE A 114 -1.04 0.20 -13.20
N GLY A 115 -2.13 -0.51 -12.89
CA GLY A 115 -2.18 -1.48 -11.81
C GLY A 115 -1.45 -2.77 -12.14
N LEU A 116 -2.01 -3.58 -13.07
CA LEU A 116 -1.58 -4.95 -13.32
C LEU A 116 -0.15 -5.03 -13.86
N ILE A 117 0.18 -4.25 -14.88
CA ILE A 117 1.50 -4.32 -15.52
C ILE A 117 2.45 -3.30 -14.89
N GLY A 118 2.02 -2.06 -14.73
CA GLY A 118 2.85 -0.94 -14.26
C GLY A 118 3.32 -1.13 -12.81
N LEU A 119 2.43 -0.91 -11.85
CA LEU A 119 2.74 -1.08 -10.43
C LEU A 119 3.07 -2.53 -10.08
N GLY A 120 2.40 -3.51 -10.71
CA GLY A 120 2.73 -4.92 -10.55
C GLY A 120 4.17 -5.24 -10.95
N GLY A 121 4.66 -4.64 -12.04
CA GLY A 121 6.03 -4.82 -12.54
C GLY A 121 7.10 -4.09 -11.73
N ILE A 122 6.72 -3.10 -10.93
CA ILE A 122 7.66 -2.31 -10.14
C ILE A 122 7.62 -2.71 -8.67
N ASN A 123 6.46 -2.76 -8.04
CA ASN A 123 6.31 -2.87 -6.59
C ASN A 123 6.90 -4.19 -6.05
N ALA A 124 6.28 -5.33 -6.31
CA ALA A 124 6.70 -6.60 -5.73
C ALA A 124 8.11 -7.05 -6.22
N PRO A 125 8.46 -6.95 -7.51
CA PRO A 125 9.81 -7.30 -7.97
C PRO A 125 10.91 -6.46 -7.33
N MET A 126 10.65 -5.17 -7.03
CA MET A 126 11.63 -4.28 -6.41
C MET A 126 12.01 -4.73 -4.99
N TYR A 127 11.05 -5.23 -4.20
CA TYR A 127 11.35 -5.77 -2.87
C TYR A 127 12.28 -6.98 -2.95
N ILE A 128 12.02 -7.90 -3.88
CA ILE A 128 12.85 -9.08 -4.10
C ILE A 128 14.24 -8.65 -4.55
N TYR A 129 14.32 -7.74 -5.51
CA TYR A 129 15.58 -7.26 -6.07
C TYR A 129 16.45 -6.59 -5.00
N VAL A 130 15.91 -5.60 -4.26
CA VAL A 130 16.68 -4.89 -3.23
C VAL A 130 17.08 -5.83 -2.10
N SER A 131 16.24 -6.80 -1.74
CA SER A 131 16.59 -7.77 -0.69
C SER A 131 17.86 -8.61 -1.00
N ARG A 132 18.24 -8.76 -2.29
CA ARG A 132 19.44 -9.47 -2.73
C ARG A 132 20.73 -8.65 -2.61
N TRP A 133 20.62 -7.32 -2.42
CA TRP A 133 21.76 -6.41 -2.25
C TRP A 133 22.19 -6.22 -0.79
N PHE A 134 21.44 -6.79 0.15
CA PHE A 134 21.64 -6.61 1.59
C PHE A 134 21.65 -7.95 2.34
N ASP A 135 22.63 -8.13 3.21
CA ASP A 135 22.72 -9.25 4.13
C ASP A 135 22.53 -8.83 5.60
N ARG A 136 23.13 -7.69 6.02
CA ARG A 136 23.10 -7.21 7.41
C ARG A 136 21.91 -6.29 7.69
N ARG A 137 21.59 -5.36 6.78
CA ARG A 137 20.56 -4.31 6.95
C ARG A 137 19.39 -4.48 5.97
N ARG A 138 19.07 -5.73 5.63
CA ARG A 138 17.98 -6.04 4.69
C ARG A 138 16.63 -5.42 5.14
N GLY A 139 16.32 -5.51 6.45
CA GLY A 139 15.09 -4.92 7.00
C GLY A 139 15.03 -3.40 6.78
N SER A 140 16.12 -2.68 7.06
CA SER A 140 16.20 -1.22 6.86
C SER A 140 16.07 -0.83 5.39
N ALA A 141 16.68 -1.58 4.47
CA ALA A 141 16.56 -1.33 3.03
C ALA A 141 15.13 -1.55 2.53
N LEU A 142 14.48 -2.64 2.97
CA LEU A 142 13.08 -2.91 2.62
C LEU A 142 12.12 -1.90 3.24
N ALA A 143 12.36 -1.44 4.47
CA ALA A 143 11.60 -0.37 5.09
C ALA A 143 11.73 0.94 4.30
N LEU A 144 12.96 1.26 3.85
CA LEU A 144 13.22 2.45 3.04
C LEU A 144 12.39 2.43 1.75
N ILE A 145 12.48 1.37 0.95
CA ILE A 145 11.75 1.31 -0.33
C ILE A 145 10.24 1.24 -0.14
N SER A 146 9.77 0.54 0.91
CA SER A 146 8.34 0.46 1.22
C SER A 146 7.74 1.80 1.61
N SER A 147 8.57 2.73 2.03
CA SER A 147 8.15 4.09 2.36
C SER A 147 7.87 4.95 1.12
N GLY A 148 8.29 4.49 -0.06
CA GLY A 148 8.14 5.23 -1.32
C GLY A 148 6.70 5.56 -1.68
N SER A 149 5.75 4.66 -1.42
CA SER A 149 4.32 4.88 -1.67
C SER A 149 3.72 5.97 -0.76
N TYR A 150 4.12 6.01 0.52
CA TYR A 150 3.68 7.06 1.44
C TYR A 150 4.34 8.42 1.12
N LEU A 151 5.63 8.39 0.76
CA LEU A 151 6.33 9.59 0.33
C LEU A 151 5.72 10.15 -0.97
N ALA A 152 5.31 9.28 -1.90
CA ALA A 152 4.53 9.67 -3.08
C ALA A 152 3.24 10.39 -2.69
N GLY A 153 2.47 9.80 -1.77
CA GLY A 153 1.24 10.40 -1.29
C GLY A 153 1.43 11.66 -0.43
N ALA A 154 2.59 11.84 0.20
CA ALA A 154 2.92 13.07 0.88
C ALA A 154 3.32 14.20 -0.06
N MET A 155 4.00 13.87 -1.17
CA MET A 155 4.58 14.88 -2.06
C MET A 155 3.65 15.26 -3.24
N TRP A 156 3.02 14.26 -3.89
CA TRP A 156 2.32 14.50 -5.15
C TRP A 156 0.98 15.24 -5.03
N PRO A 157 0.12 15.03 -4.01
CA PRO A 157 -1.21 15.65 -3.99
C PRO A 157 -1.20 17.17 -4.10
N PRO A 158 -0.38 17.96 -3.38
CA PRO A 158 -0.34 19.40 -3.54
C PRO A 158 0.21 19.84 -4.90
N LEU A 159 1.11 19.05 -5.49
CA LEU A 159 1.65 19.34 -6.82
C LEU A 159 0.60 19.07 -7.90
N PHE A 160 -0.11 17.96 -7.79
CA PHE A 160 -1.20 17.63 -8.70
C PHE A 160 -2.36 18.61 -8.59
N GLU A 161 -2.71 19.01 -7.38
CA GLU A 161 -3.78 20.02 -7.18
C GLU A 161 -3.45 21.31 -7.94
N ARG A 162 -2.24 21.85 -7.78
CA ARG A 162 -1.79 23.05 -8.50
C ARG A 162 -1.78 22.86 -10.02
N ALA A 163 -1.29 21.72 -10.49
CA ALA A 163 -1.26 21.40 -11.91
C ALA A 163 -2.68 21.24 -12.48
N ILE A 164 -3.58 20.55 -11.79
CA ILE A 164 -4.97 20.36 -12.19
C ILE A 164 -5.71 21.70 -12.22
N ALA A 165 -5.49 22.57 -11.23
CA ALA A 165 -6.07 23.91 -11.22
C ALA A 165 -5.59 24.77 -12.38
N ALA A 166 -4.34 24.60 -12.84
CA ALA A 166 -3.75 25.39 -13.93
C ALA A 166 -4.10 24.87 -15.32
N VAL A 167 -4.05 23.54 -15.54
CA VAL A 167 -4.13 22.94 -16.89
C VAL A 167 -5.17 21.80 -17.01
N GLY A 168 -5.89 21.50 -15.93
CA GLY A 168 -6.87 20.42 -15.86
C GLY A 168 -6.24 19.03 -15.66
N TRP A 169 -7.07 18.07 -15.25
CA TRP A 169 -6.60 16.72 -14.86
C TRP A 169 -6.01 15.91 -16.03
N ARG A 170 -6.54 16.08 -17.27
CA ARG A 170 -6.02 15.37 -18.45
C ARG A 170 -4.59 15.77 -18.78
N HIS A 171 -4.33 17.07 -18.87
CA HIS A 171 -2.98 17.57 -19.14
C HIS A 171 -2.02 17.22 -17.99
N THR A 172 -2.51 17.25 -16.75
CA THR A 172 -1.71 16.83 -15.58
C THR A 172 -1.31 15.35 -15.68
N MET A 173 -2.22 14.45 -16.09
CA MET A 173 -1.90 13.03 -16.33
C MET A 173 -0.86 12.87 -17.44
N MET A 174 -1.00 13.59 -18.55
CA MET A 174 -0.05 13.53 -19.67
C MET A 174 1.34 14.03 -19.27
N TRP A 175 1.43 15.18 -18.59
CA TRP A 175 2.70 15.70 -18.09
C TRP A 175 3.36 14.74 -17.10
N TYR A 176 2.55 14.16 -16.22
CA TYR A 176 3.05 13.20 -15.26
C TYR A 176 3.54 11.91 -15.92
N ALA A 177 2.86 11.43 -16.96
CA ALA A 177 3.28 10.28 -17.75
C ALA A 177 4.67 10.50 -18.35
N VAL A 178 4.91 11.69 -18.94
CA VAL A 178 6.22 12.05 -19.51
C VAL A 178 7.28 12.14 -18.40
N LEU A 179 6.97 12.80 -17.28
CA LEU A 179 7.90 12.98 -16.17
C LEU A 179 8.28 11.62 -15.56
N GLU A 180 7.31 10.76 -15.34
CA GLU A 180 7.51 9.43 -14.74
C GLU A 180 8.43 8.57 -15.62
N ILE A 181 8.14 8.47 -16.91
CA ILE A 181 8.98 7.76 -17.88
C ILE A 181 10.39 8.36 -17.94
N ALA A 182 10.50 9.70 -18.02
CA ALA A 182 11.78 10.41 -18.12
C ALA A 182 12.66 10.20 -16.88
N VAL A 183 12.08 9.92 -15.73
CA VAL A 183 12.82 9.63 -14.49
C VAL A 183 13.09 8.14 -14.33
N ILE A 184 12.06 7.29 -14.41
CA ILE A 184 12.21 5.86 -14.10
C ILE A 184 13.04 5.13 -15.14
N VAL A 185 12.84 5.39 -16.45
CA VAL A 185 13.52 4.64 -17.49
C VAL A 185 15.05 4.83 -17.45
N PRO A 186 15.60 6.06 -17.36
CA PRO A 186 17.05 6.24 -17.21
C PRO A 186 17.61 5.66 -15.91
N LEU A 187 16.90 5.84 -14.77
CA LEU A 187 17.33 5.29 -13.50
C LEU A 187 17.39 3.76 -13.56
N ALA A 188 16.37 3.10 -14.12
CA ALA A 188 16.34 1.67 -14.28
C ALA A 188 17.46 1.16 -15.23
N ALA A 189 17.68 1.86 -16.34
CA ALA A 189 18.69 1.50 -17.32
C ALA A 189 20.12 1.57 -16.76
N ILE A 190 20.39 2.56 -15.90
CA ILE A 190 21.74 2.80 -15.35
C ILE A 190 22.00 1.93 -14.11
N TYR A 191 21.07 1.88 -13.18
CA TYR A 191 21.31 1.36 -11.83
C TYR A 191 20.79 -0.06 -11.59
N PHE A 192 19.73 -0.52 -12.28
CA PHE A 192 19.18 -1.84 -12.02
C PHE A 192 19.91 -2.92 -12.83
N ARG A 193 21.04 -3.33 -12.28
CA ARG A 193 21.89 -4.42 -12.81
C ARG A 193 21.58 -5.73 -12.09
N ALA A 194 22.10 -6.84 -12.61
CA ALA A 194 22.01 -8.11 -11.90
C ALA A 194 22.59 -7.98 -10.48
N PRO A 195 21.88 -8.43 -9.43
CA PRO A 195 22.42 -8.41 -8.08
C PRO A 195 23.62 -9.35 -7.98
N PRO A 196 24.51 -9.14 -6.99
CA PRO A 196 25.60 -10.09 -6.71
C PRO A 196 25.04 -11.50 -6.50
N GLU A 197 25.70 -12.51 -7.08
CA GLU A 197 25.30 -13.90 -6.82
C GLU A 197 25.58 -14.25 -5.37
N VAL A 198 24.53 -14.35 -4.59
CA VAL A 198 24.58 -14.93 -3.26
C VAL A 198 24.25 -16.40 -3.40
N ILE A 199 25.24 -17.28 -3.18
CA ILE A 199 24.99 -18.69 -2.95
C ILE A 199 24.22 -18.77 -1.63
N VAL A 200 22.89 -18.70 -1.70
CA VAL A 200 22.04 -18.99 -0.54
C VAL A 200 22.13 -20.50 -0.36
N PRO A 201 22.70 -21.02 0.76
CA PRO A 201 22.55 -22.43 1.06
C PRO A 201 21.05 -22.72 1.04
N SER A 202 20.63 -23.67 0.23
CA SER A 202 19.27 -24.19 0.29
C SER A 202 19.08 -24.74 1.72
N VAL A 203 18.29 -24.03 2.52
CA VAL A 203 17.82 -24.58 3.78
C VAL A 203 16.94 -25.76 3.38
N SER A 204 17.49 -26.95 3.53
CA SER A 204 16.77 -28.18 3.34
C SER A 204 15.53 -28.14 4.23
N ASP A 205 14.36 -28.30 3.61
CA ASP A 205 13.10 -28.49 4.29
C ASP A 205 13.23 -29.64 5.30
N GLY A 206 13.52 -29.27 6.53
CA GLY A 206 13.42 -30.17 7.66
C GLY A 206 11.94 -30.38 7.99
N SER A 207 11.51 -31.59 7.75
CA SER A 207 10.32 -32.26 8.27
C SER A 207 8.98 -31.48 8.15
N ALA A 208 8.13 -32.00 7.29
CA ALA A 208 6.68 -31.88 7.39
C ALA A 208 6.20 -32.47 8.73
N GLY A 209 6.44 -31.76 9.83
CA GLY A 209 5.91 -32.05 11.14
C GLY A 209 4.40 -31.88 11.11
N ALA A 210 3.69 -32.81 11.79
CA ALA A 210 2.25 -32.85 11.95
C ALA A 210 1.66 -31.44 12.13
N LYS A 211 0.51 -31.17 11.51
CA LYS A 211 -0.23 -29.90 11.55
C LYS A 211 -0.58 -29.52 12.99
N ALA A 212 0.40 -28.98 13.73
CA ALA A 212 0.19 -28.51 15.09
C ALA A 212 -0.85 -27.39 15.07
N ALA A 213 -1.82 -27.46 15.99
CA ALA A 213 -2.87 -26.44 16.10
C ALA A 213 -2.25 -25.07 16.42
N VAL A 214 -2.55 -24.08 15.60
CA VAL A 214 -2.15 -22.69 15.80
C VAL A 214 -3.22 -22.02 16.65
N LEU A 215 -2.84 -21.44 17.79
CA LEU A 215 -3.77 -20.83 18.76
C LEU A 215 -4.96 -21.73 19.14
N GLY A 216 -4.79 -23.07 19.09
CA GLY A 216 -5.83 -24.05 19.39
C GLY A 216 -6.86 -24.27 18.27
N TRP A 217 -6.62 -23.73 17.09
CA TRP A 217 -7.42 -23.95 15.88
C TRP A 217 -6.60 -24.58 14.75
N PRO A 218 -7.28 -25.15 13.74
CA PRO A 218 -6.59 -25.58 12.53
C PRO A 218 -5.82 -24.39 11.89
N PRO A 219 -4.57 -24.59 11.43
CA PRO A 219 -3.76 -23.51 10.91
C PRO A 219 -4.44 -22.68 9.80
N ASN A 220 -5.15 -23.35 8.90
CA ASN A 220 -5.86 -22.67 7.80
C ASN A 220 -7.06 -21.85 8.30
N ALA A 221 -7.71 -22.22 9.41
CA ALA A 221 -8.78 -21.42 10.00
C ALA A 221 -8.23 -20.12 10.59
N VAL A 222 -7.11 -20.19 11.33
CA VAL A 222 -6.43 -18.98 11.83
C VAL A 222 -6.01 -18.08 10.68
N PHE A 223 -5.45 -18.66 9.62
CA PHE A 223 -5.04 -17.92 8.44
C PHE A 223 -6.23 -17.25 7.72
N ALA A 224 -7.34 -17.96 7.55
CA ALA A 224 -8.56 -17.39 6.95
C ALA A 224 -9.11 -16.21 7.78
N VAL A 225 -9.10 -16.32 9.11
CA VAL A 225 -9.48 -15.22 10.01
C VAL A 225 -8.54 -14.03 9.86
N MET A 226 -7.23 -14.27 9.73
CA MET A 226 -6.26 -13.19 9.50
C MET A 226 -6.48 -12.51 8.14
N CYS A 227 -6.77 -13.27 7.09
CA CYS A 227 -7.10 -12.70 5.77
C CYS A 227 -8.39 -11.88 5.80
N ALA A 228 -9.45 -12.38 6.45
CA ALA A 228 -10.70 -11.64 6.63
C ALA A 228 -10.47 -10.35 7.43
N ALA A 229 -9.72 -10.41 8.52
CA ALA A 229 -9.36 -9.26 9.33
C ALA A 229 -8.54 -8.23 8.52
N ALA A 230 -7.61 -8.67 7.67
CA ALA A 230 -6.83 -7.78 6.80
C ALA A 230 -7.70 -7.05 5.77
N VAL A 231 -8.69 -7.72 5.16
CA VAL A 231 -9.69 -7.05 4.30
C VAL A 231 -10.43 -5.97 5.08
N LEU A 232 -11.00 -6.34 6.23
CA LEU A 232 -11.81 -5.45 7.05
C LEU A 232 -11.03 -4.26 7.61
N CYS A 233 -9.75 -4.42 7.91
CA CYS A 233 -8.83 -3.37 8.32
C CYS A 233 -8.50 -2.40 7.19
N CYS A 234 -8.35 -2.91 5.94
CA CYS A 234 -7.97 -2.10 4.79
C CYS A 234 -9.12 -1.29 4.20
N ILE A 235 -10.38 -1.71 4.41
CA ILE A 235 -11.57 -0.93 3.99
C ILE A 235 -11.52 0.51 4.53
N PRO A 236 -11.50 0.76 5.85
CA PRO A 236 -11.44 2.12 6.39
C PRO A 236 -10.11 2.83 6.08
N MET A 237 -9.04 2.08 5.82
CA MET A 237 -7.74 2.66 5.46
C MET A 237 -7.79 3.37 4.10
N ALA A 238 -8.50 2.80 3.13
CA ALA A 238 -8.59 3.34 1.78
C ALA A 238 -9.52 4.56 1.66
N MET A 239 -10.55 4.64 2.50
CA MET A 239 -11.58 5.68 2.39
C MET A 239 -11.01 7.11 2.50
N PRO A 240 -10.27 7.50 3.55
CA PRO A 240 -9.68 8.83 3.62
C PRO A 240 -8.61 9.03 2.53
N GLN A 241 -7.83 8.01 2.21
CA GLN A 241 -6.79 8.13 1.20
C GLN A 241 -7.35 8.50 -0.18
N GLY A 242 -8.48 7.92 -0.57
CA GLY A 242 -9.09 8.18 -1.87
C GLY A 242 -10.03 9.38 -1.90
N HIS A 243 -10.63 9.76 -0.76
CA HIS A 243 -11.76 10.69 -0.74
C HIS A 243 -11.56 11.94 0.12
N LEU A 244 -10.45 12.08 0.87
CA LEU A 244 -10.23 13.22 1.78
C LEU A 244 -10.29 14.57 1.07
N VAL A 245 -9.68 14.67 -0.12
CA VAL A 245 -9.67 15.93 -0.91
C VAL A 245 -11.10 16.31 -1.32
N ALA A 246 -11.87 15.35 -1.79
CA ALA A 246 -13.27 15.55 -2.18
C ALA A 246 -14.14 15.88 -0.97
N PHE A 247 -13.95 15.18 0.15
CA PHE A 247 -14.66 15.43 1.41
C PHE A 247 -14.42 16.85 1.94
N CYS A 248 -13.15 17.30 1.98
CA CYS A 248 -12.83 18.69 2.38
C CYS A 248 -13.51 19.72 1.47
N SER A 249 -13.49 19.47 0.16
CA SER A 249 -14.17 20.35 -0.80
C SER A 249 -15.68 20.41 -0.64
N ASP A 250 -16.32 19.31 -0.19
CA ASP A 250 -17.77 19.29 0.11
C ASP A 250 -18.13 20.06 1.40
N LEU A 251 -17.16 20.18 2.32
CA LEU A 251 -17.28 21.04 3.51
C LEU A 251 -16.97 22.52 3.23
N GLY A 252 -16.72 22.90 1.97
CA GLY A 252 -16.36 24.27 1.60
C GLY A 252 -14.90 24.64 1.88
N ILE A 253 -14.06 23.65 2.27
CA ILE A 253 -12.62 23.85 2.47
C ILE A 253 -11.94 23.88 1.11
N ALA A 254 -10.96 24.79 0.94
CA ALA A 254 -10.23 24.90 -0.30
C ALA A 254 -9.60 23.58 -0.72
N ARG A 255 -9.65 23.24 -2.01
CA ARG A 255 -9.12 21.99 -2.54
C ARG A 255 -7.61 21.83 -2.28
N SER A 256 -6.87 22.94 -2.36
CA SER A 256 -5.44 22.98 -2.01
C SER A 256 -5.18 22.59 -0.55
N THR A 257 -6.04 23.02 0.36
CA THR A 257 -5.98 22.62 1.77
C THR A 257 -6.31 21.12 1.93
N GLY A 258 -7.32 20.60 1.22
CA GLY A 258 -7.62 19.17 1.20
C GLY A 258 -6.46 18.31 0.69
N ALA A 259 -5.79 18.75 -0.38
CA ALA A 259 -4.60 18.08 -0.89
C ALA A 259 -3.42 18.12 0.11
N LEU A 260 -3.26 19.24 0.84
CA LEU A 260 -2.26 19.34 1.89
C LEU A 260 -2.61 18.43 3.10
N MET A 261 -3.88 18.30 3.46
CA MET A 261 -4.33 17.36 4.51
C MET A 261 -4.00 15.90 4.13
N LEU A 262 -4.21 15.53 2.86
CA LEU A 262 -3.82 14.21 2.37
C LEU A 262 -2.30 14.00 2.45
N SER A 263 -1.53 15.03 2.14
CA SER A 263 -0.07 15.00 2.31
C SER A 263 0.35 14.85 3.77
N VAL A 264 -0.31 15.52 4.68
CA VAL A 264 -0.06 15.38 6.13
C VAL A 264 -0.40 13.96 6.60
N LEU A 265 -1.53 13.41 6.18
CA LEU A 265 -1.93 12.04 6.48
C LEU A 265 -0.86 11.04 6.05
N LEU A 266 -0.38 11.13 4.82
CA LEU A 266 0.58 10.17 4.29
C LEU A 266 2.02 10.46 4.72
N GLY A 267 2.37 11.72 4.98
CA GLY A 267 3.64 12.11 5.57
C GLY A 267 3.80 11.62 7.01
N THR A 268 2.76 11.73 7.82
CA THR A 268 2.78 11.17 9.18
C THR A 268 2.79 9.64 9.17
N ALA A 269 2.12 9.01 8.19
CA ALA A 269 2.20 7.57 7.98
C ALA A 269 3.62 7.11 7.63
N PHE A 270 4.33 7.87 6.79
CA PHE A 270 5.75 7.63 6.50
C PHE A 270 6.60 7.63 7.76
N LEU A 271 6.46 8.67 8.60
CA LEU A 271 7.22 8.80 9.84
C LEU A 271 6.88 7.72 10.87
N SER A 272 5.59 7.46 11.07
CA SER A 272 5.11 6.52 12.09
C SER A 272 5.42 5.05 11.78
N ARG A 273 5.67 4.71 10.51
CA ARG A 273 6.00 3.33 10.10
C ARG A 273 7.21 2.78 10.84
N GLN A 274 8.23 3.60 11.06
CA GLN A 274 9.43 3.21 11.80
C GLN A 274 9.12 2.98 13.29
N ILE A 275 8.27 3.81 13.86
CA ILE A 275 7.84 3.71 15.27
C ILE A 275 7.05 2.42 15.48
N TRP A 276 6.10 2.11 14.59
CA TRP A 276 5.31 0.88 14.66
C TRP A 276 6.15 -0.38 14.48
N GLY A 277 7.20 -0.33 13.65
CA GLY A 277 8.18 -1.42 13.54
C GLY A 277 8.83 -1.73 14.89
N ALA A 278 9.35 -0.70 15.58
CA ALA A 278 9.97 -0.86 16.89
C ALA A 278 8.97 -1.30 17.99
N ILE A 279 7.72 -0.86 17.93
CA ILE A 279 6.66 -1.32 18.83
C ILE A 279 6.36 -2.80 18.56
N SER A 280 6.21 -3.17 17.30
CA SER A 280 5.90 -4.53 16.85
C SER A 280 6.94 -5.56 17.31
N ASP A 281 8.22 -5.17 17.28
CA ASP A 281 9.32 -6.02 17.78
C ASP A 281 9.24 -6.31 19.28
N ARG A 282 8.56 -5.44 20.06
CA ARG A 282 8.43 -5.58 21.52
C ARG A 282 7.17 -6.32 21.96
N ILE A 283 6.05 -6.05 21.31
CA ILE A 283 4.74 -6.56 21.74
C ILE A 283 4.18 -7.68 20.83
N GLY A 284 4.88 -7.97 19.73
CA GLY A 284 4.47 -8.98 18.75
C GLY A 284 3.46 -8.46 17.72
N GLY A 285 3.31 -9.23 16.63
CA GLY A 285 2.53 -8.81 15.47
C GLY A 285 1.04 -8.65 15.75
N LEU A 286 0.38 -9.65 16.38
CA LEU A 286 -1.07 -9.59 16.64
C LEU A 286 -1.47 -8.44 17.59
N ALA A 287 -0.69 -8.19 18.65
CA ALA A 287 -0.96 -7.10 19.58
C ALA A 287 -0.80 -5.74 18.88
N THR A 288 0.20 -5.60 18.01
CA THR A 288 0.41 -4.39 17.21
C THR A 288 -0.75 -4.14 16.26
N VAL A 289 -1.23 -5.16 15.55
CA VAL A 289 -2.42 -5.06 14.69
C VAL A 289 -3.63 -4.59 15.50
N PHE A 290 -3.86 -5.17 16.68
CA PHE A 290 -5.00 -4.81 17.54
C PHE A 290 -4.94 -3.34 17.97
N ILE A 291 -3.79 -2.87 18.47
CA ILE A 291 -3.62 -1.48 18.93
C ILE A 291 -3.70 -0.50 17.76
N GLY A 292 -3.02 -0.80 16.63
CA GLY A 292 -3.07 0.03 15.43
C GLY A 292 -4.48 0.15 14.85
N SER A 293 -5.23 -0.96 14.81
CA SER A 293 -6.64 -0.97 14.36
C SER A 293 -7.55 -0.19 15.32
N GLY A 294 -7.30 -0.26 16.63
CA GLY A 294 -8.00 0.56 17.61
C GLY A 294 -7.76 2.05 17.41
N TRP A 295 -6.52 2.43 17.17
CA TRP A 295 -6.16 3.80 16.83
C TRP A 295 -6.82 4.27 15.52
N GLN A 296 -6.82 3.41 14.51
CA GLN A 296 -7.48 3.69 13.23
C GLN A 296 -8.99 3.89 13.41
N ALA A 297 -9.67 3.06 14.21
CA ALA A 297 -11.10 3.22 14.52
C ALA A 297 -11.37 4.54 15.20
N ALA A 298 -10.58 4.92 16.20
CA ALA A 298 -10.72 6.19 16.91
C ALA A 298 -10.50 7.39 15.97
N SER A 299 -9.47 7.35 15.14
CA SER A 299 -9.17 8.41 14.17
C SER A 299 -10.25 8.52 13.09
N MET A 300 -10.81 7.39 12.62
CA MET A 300 -11.91 7.38 11.65
C MET A 300 -13.19 7.93 12.25
N THR A 301 -13.47 7.62 13.52
CA THR A 301 -14.60 8.23 14.27
C THR A 301 -14.41 9.73 14.44
N ALA A 302 -13.21 10.17 14.77
CA ALA A 302 -12.88 11.58 14.83
C ALA A 302 -13.07 12.28 13.47
N LEU A 303 -12.68 11.62 12.35
CA LEU A 303 -12.89 12.14 11.00
C LEU A 303 -14.37 12.31 10.68
N LEU A 304 -15.21 11.34 11.09
CA LEU A 304 -16.67 11.41 10.92
C LEU A 304 -17.29 12.60 11.66
N LEU A 305 -16.78 12.93 12.85
CA LEU A 305 -17.33 13.96 13.74
C LEU A 305 -16.75 15.36 13.49
N THR A 306 -15.65 15.47 12.73
CA THR A 306 -14.92 16.73 12.54
C THR A 306 -15.23 17.34 11.19
N GLN A 307 -15.61 18.64 11.20
CA GLN A 307 -15.95 19.37 9.97
C GLN A 307 -15.16 20.68 9.81
N ASN A 308 -14.35 21.05 10.79
CA ASN A 308 -13.53 22.26 10.71
C ASN A 308 -12.11 21.95 10.21
N GLU A 309 -11.50 22.93 9.56
CA GLU A 309 -10.20 22.78 8.89
C GLU A 309 -9.08 22.32 9.84
N ILE A 310 -8.92 22.98 11.00
CA ILE A 310 -7.85 22.66 11.97
C ILE A 310 -8.04 21.25 12.54
N GLY A 311 -9.27 20.90 12.87
CA GLY A 311 -9.60 19.57 13.36
C GLY A 311 -9.30 18.49 12.34
N LEU A 312 -9.63 18.71 11.07
CA LEU A 312 -9.36 17.76 9.99
C LEU A 312 -7.85 17.56 9.76
N PHE A 313 -7.03 18.61 9.86
CA PHE A 313 -5.56 18.46 9.84
C PHE A 313 -5.08 17.56 10.98
N THR A 314 -5.58 17.81 12.18
CA THR A 314 -5.19 17.03 13.38
C THR A 314 -5.60 15.56 13.22
N VAL A 315 -6.85 15.33 12.77
CA VAL A 315 -7.37 13.97 12.57
C VAL A 315 -6.65 13.27 11.42
N ALA A 316 -6.34 13.96 10.32
CA ALA A 316 -5.56 13.40 9.20
C ALA A 316 -4.16 12.97 9.67
N ALA A 317 -3.48 13.81 10.46
CA ALA A 317 -2.19 13.45 11.06
C ALA A 317 -2.31 12.25 12.00
N ALA A 318 -3.31 12.25 12.89
CA ALA A 318 -3.57 11.15 13.82
C ALA A 318 -3.88 9.84 13.09
N PHE A 319 -4.68 9.88 12.02
CA PHE A 319 -4.99 8.73 11.20
C PHE A 319 -3.71 8.16 10.57
N GLY A 320 -2.87 9.03 9.97
CA GLY A 320 -1.59 8.63 9.40
C GLY A 320 -0.65 7.98 10.41
N LEU A 321 -0.57 8.54 11.62
CA LEU A 321 0.22 7.98 12.71
C LEU A 321 -0.24 6.55 13.12
N GLY A 322 -1.52 6.23 13.00
CA GLY A 322 -2.09 4.97 13.50
C GLY A 322 -1.97 3.79 12.52
N PHE A 323 -2.28 4.02 11.24
CA PHE A 323 -2.53 2.89 10.35
C PHE A 323 -1.28 2.29 9.69
N SER A 324 -0.19 3.04 9.57
CA SER A 324 0.92 2.66 8.68
C SER A 324 1.67 1.38 9.09
N GLY A 325 1.62 1.02 10.37
CA GLY A 325 2.26 -0.17 10.92
C GLY A 325 1.43 -1.46 10.83
N ILE A 326 0.13 -1.37 10.50
CA ILE A 326 -0.79 -2.50 10.63
C ILE A 326 -0.43 -3.64 9.65
N ILE A 327 -0.18 -3.34 8.38
CA ILE A 327 0.13 -4.36 7.38
C ILE A 327 1.47 -5.07 7.66
N PRO A 328 2.57 -4.38 7.96
CA PRO A 328 3.79 -5.03 8.44
C PRO A 328 3.58 -5.91 9.68
N ALA A 329 2.75 -5.48 10.62
CA ALA A 329 2.45 -6.25 11.82
C ALA A 329 1.66 -7.53 11.51
N TYR A 330 0.77 -7.53 10.52
CA TYR A 330 0.15 -8.77 10.02
C TYR A 330 1.18 -9.75 9.45
N VAL A 331 2.16 -9.25 8.68
CA VAL A 331 3.24 -10.08 8.15
C VAL A 331 4.10 -10.66 9.28
N LEU A 332 4.40 -9.86 10.31
CA LEU A 332 5.11 -10.33 11.50
C LEU A 332 4.30 -11.41 12.23
N ALA A 333 3.01 -11.17 12.48
CA ALA A 333 2.13 -12.14 13.11
C ALA A 333 2.08 -13.50 12.36
N LEU A 334 2.09 -13.46 11.01
CA LEU A 334 2.20 -14.70 10.22
C LEU A 334 3.51 -15.43 10.46
N ARG A 335 4.63 -14.71 10.57
CA ARG A 335 5.94 -15.32 10.84
C ARG A 335 6.06 -15.88 12.25
N GLU A 336 5.36 -15.28 13.21
CA GLU A 336 5.29 -15.75 14.60
C GLU A 336 4.41 -16.99 14.76
N LEU A 337 3.34 -17.08 13.97
CA LEU A 337 2.31 -18.12 14.13
C LEU A 337 2.51 -19.33 13.23
N PHE A 338 3.19 -19.19 12.09
CA PHE A 338 3.31 -20.24 11.09
C PHE A 338 4.77 -20.57 10.76
N PRO A 339 5.05 -21.83 10.36
CA PRO A 339 6.39 -22.25 9.94
C PRO A 339 6.93 -21.42 8.78
N ALA A 340 8.24 -21.20 8.73
CA ALA A 340 8.90 -20.45 7.67
C ALA A 340 8.64 -21.02 6.25
N SER A 341 8.48 -22.34 6.14
CA SER A 341 8.15 -23.03 4.89
C SER A 341 6.80 -22.62 4.30
N GLU A 342 5.85 -22.19 5.13
CA GLU A 342 4.53 -21.74 4.70
C GLU A 342 4.48 -20.22 4.41
N ALA A 343 5.49 -19.46 4.80
CA ALA A 343 5.52 -18.01 4.64
C ALA A 343 5.52 -17.59 3.15
N SER A 344 6.09 -18.41 2.27
CA SER A 344 6.21 -18.15 0.82
C SER A 344 4.84 -17.97 0.12
N TRP A 345 3.81 -18.63 0.59
CA TRP A 345 2.47 -18.50 0.02
C TRP A 345 1.49 -17.73 0.93
N ARG A 346 1.61 -17.84 2.26
CA ARG A 346 0.70 -17.14 3.19
C ARG A 346 0.87 -15.62 3.17
N ILE A 347 2.11 -15.13 3.12
CA ILE A 347 2.37 -13.68 3.10
C ILE A 347 1.82 -13.02 1.83
N PRO A 348 2.15 -13.48 0.61
CA PRO A 348 1.56 -12.91 -0.60
C PRO A 348 0.02 -13.01 -0.63
N THR A 349 -0.55 -14.11 -0.15
CA THR A 349 -2.00 -14.28 -0.07
C THR A 349 -2.63 -13.25 0.86
N LEU A 350 -2.10 -13.06 2.07
CA LEU A 350 -2.59 -12.04 3.01
C LEU A 350 -2.49 -10.63 2.40
N LEU A 351 -1.39 -10.31 1.73
CA LEU A 351 -1.21 -9.01 1.08
C LEU A 351 -2.19 -8.81 -0.08
N LEU A 352 -2.54 -9.86 -0.82
CA LEU A 352 -3.59 -9.81 -1.83
C LEU A 352 -4.95 -9.49 -1.20
N PHE A 353 -5.32 -10.16 -0.10
CA PHE A 353 -6.55 -9.86 0.64
C PHE A 353 -6.55 -8.43 1.19
N SER A 354 -5.42 -7.93 1.69
CA SER A 354 -5.28 -6.53 2.09
C SER A 354 -5.53 -5.57 0.92
N GLY A 355 -4.98 -5.88 -0.26
CA GLY A 355 -5.23 -5.14 -1.51
C GLY A 355 -6.71 -5.15 -1.91
N CYS A 356 -7.40 -6.29 -1.78
CA CYS A 356 -8.84 -6.37 -1.99
C CYS A 356 -9.61 -5.46 -1.03
N GLY A 357 -9.20 -5.39 0.24
CA GLY A 357 -9.77 -4.47 1.22
C GLY A 357 -9.57 -2.99 0.85
N MET A 358 -8.37 -2.63 0.38
CA MET A 358 -8.09 -1.28 -0.11
C MET A 358 -8.97 -0.92 -1.32
N ALA A 359 -9.07 -1.82 -2.28
CA ALA A 359 -9.90 -1.63 -3.47
C ALA A 359 -11.39 -1.47 -3.10
N LEU A 360 -11.89 -2.39 -2.27
CA LEU A 360 -13.29 -2.37 -1.83
C LEU A 360 -13.60 -1.09 -1.04
N GLY A 361 -12.73 -0.68 -0.12
CA GLY A 361 -12.94 0.50 0.72
C GLY A 361 -12.98 1.79 -0.08
N GLY A 362 -12.05 1.99 -1.00
CA GLY A 362 -12.02 3.16 -1.87
C GLY A 362 -13.26 3.26 -2.78
N TRP A 363 -13.64 2.15 -3.42
CA TRP A 363 -14.82 2.11 -4.27
C TRP A 363 -16.14 2.27 -3.47
N LEU A 364 -16.25 1.56 -2.33
CA LEU A 364 -17.43 1.61 -1.47
C LEU A 364 -17.70 3.03 -0.96
N ALA A 365 -16.65 3.79 -0.66
CA ALA A 365 -16.81 5.18 -0.24
C ALA A 365 -17.46 6.05 -1.34
N GLY A 366 -17.05 5.85 -2.60
CA GLY A 366 -17.68 6.50 -3.74
C GLY A 366 -19.13 6.08 -3.93
N LEU A 367 -19.40 4.77 -3.89
CA LEU A 367 -20.74 4.20 -4.06
C LEU A 367 -21.72 4.68 -2.98
N LEU A 368 -21.30 4.70 -1.72
CA LEU A 368 -22.12 5.22 -0.62
C LEU A 368 -22.34 6.73 -0.74
N TYR A 369 -21.34 7.47 -1.20
CA TYR A 369 -21.52 8.89 -1.49
C TYR A 369 -22.56 9.10 -2.61
N ASP A 370 -22.48 8.35 -3.69
CA ASP A 370 -23.42 8.47 -4.82
C ASP A 370 -24.86 8.16 -4.41
N HIS A 371 -25.04 7.26 -3.44
CA HIS A 371 -26.37 6.90 -2.94
C HIS A 371 -26.92 7.91 -1.92
N PHE A 372 -26.08 8.40 -0.99
CA PHE A 372 -26.54 9.24 0.12
C PHE A 372 -26.29 10.74 -0.08
N GLY A 373 -25.38 11.12 -0.98
CA GLY A 373 -25.01 12.52 -1.25
C GLY A 373 -23.98 13.12 -0.27
N TYR A 374 -23.51 12.35 0.73
CA TYR A 374 -22.51 12.79 1.71
C TYR A 374 -21.69 11.62 2.27
N TYR A 375 -20.50 11.91 2.87
CA TYR A 375 -19.54 10.88 3.26
C TYR A 375 -19.78 10.19 4.59
N ALA A 376 -20.67 10.70 5.47
CA ALA A 376 -20.85 10.09 6.80
C ALA A 376 -21.23 8.60 6.75
N PRO A 377 -22.13 8.12 5.85
CA PRO A 377 -22.41 6.69 5.71
C PRO A 377 -21.19 5.86 5.29
N ALA A 378 -20.33 6.42 4.43
CA ALA A 378 -19.08 5.74 4.01
C ALA A 378 -18.13 5.57 5.19
N PHE A 379 -17.89 6.63 5.96
CA PHE A 379 -17.02 6.56 7.13
C PHE A 379 -17.61 5.67 8.24
N ALA A 380 -18.93 5.70 8.45
CA ALA A 380 -19.61 4.80 9.39
C ALA A 380 -19.46 3.32 8.97
N ALA A 381 -19.62 3.00 7.69
CA ALA A 381 -19.38 1.65 7.17
C ALA A 381 -17.91 1.22 7.37
N GLY A 382 -16.96 2.13 7.15
CA GLY A 382 -15.54 1.90 7.44
C GLY A 382 -15.28 1.61 8.92
N ILE A 383 -15.88 2.38 9.83
CA ILE A 383 -15.80 2.15 11.29
C ILE A 383 -16.36 0.76 11.62
N GLY A 384 -17.53 0.40 11.07
CA GLY A 384 -18.14 -0.92 11.27
C GLY A 384 -17.23 -2.07 10.82
N ALA A 385 -16.63 -1.94 9.64
CA ALA A 385 -15.64 -2.91 9.15
C ALA A 385 -14.43 -3.02 10.10
N ASN A 386 -13.92 -1.89 10.61
CA ASN A 386 -12.78 -1.91 11.51
C ASN A 386 -13.12 -2.47 12.91
N LEU A 387 -14.33 -2.23 13.42
CA LEU A 387 -14.78 -2.86 14.67
C LEU A 387 -14.88 -4.37 14.53
N LEU A 388 -15.36 -4.87 13.39
CA LEU A 388 -15.37 -6.29 13.11
C LEU A 388 -13.93 -6.86 12.98
N ASN A 389 -13.02 -6.12 12.34
CA ASN A 389 -11.58 -6.47 12.35
C ASN A 389 -11.05 -6.55 13.79
N LEU A 390 -11.30 -5.55 14.62
CA LEU A 390 -10.89 -5.53 16.03
C LEU A 390 -11.43 -6.74 16.81
N PHE A 391 -12.67 -7.12 16.56
CA PHE A 391 -13.24 -8.32 17.16
C PHE A 391 -12.48 -9.58 16.75
N LEU A 392 -12.23 -9.78 15.43
CA LEU A 392 -11.52 -10.95 14.93
C LEU A 392 -10.08 -11.03 15.47
N VAL A 393 -9.34 -9.92 15.41
CA VAL A 393 -7.96 -9.86 15.93
C VAL A 393 -7.96 -9.99 17.45
N GLY A 394 -8.92 -9.41 18.15
CA GLY A 394 -9.08 -9.54 19.61
C GLY A 394 -9.27 -10.99 20.06
N VAL A 395 -10.04 -11.79 19.31
CA VAL A 395 -10.17 -13.23 19.54
C VAL A 395 -8.83 -13.94 19.39
N LEU A 396 -8.03 -13.61 18.37
CA LEU A 396 -6.70 -14.21 18.16
C LEU A 396 -5.73 -13.82 19.28
N VAL A 397 -5.70 -12.54 19.67
CA VAL A 397 -4.87 -12.02 20.78
C VAL A 397 -5.26 -12.69 22.12
N GLY A 398 -6.56 -12.80 22.40
CA GLY A 398 -7.05 -13.47 23.60
C GLY A 398 -6.59 -14.92 23.69
N ARG A 399 -6.69 -15.67 22.57
CA ARG A 399 -6.21 -17.05 22.50
C ARG A 399 -4.68 -17.17 22.63
N GLN A 400 -3.93 -16.21 22.07
CA GLN A 400 -2.48 -16.18 22.22
C GLN A 400 -2.08 -16.00 23.69
N ARG A 401 -2.73 -15.08 24.41
CA ARG A 401 -2.49 -14.83 25.85
C ARG A 401 -2.87 -16.02 26.73
N LEU A 402 -4.01 -16.65 26.46
CA LEU A 402 -4.44 -17.83 27.20
C LEU A 402 -3.41 -18.97 27.08
N ARG A 403 -2.89 -19.23 25.88
CA ARG A 403 -1.86 -20.25 25.69
C ARG A 403 -0.55 -19.93 26.40
N ALA A 404 -0.12 -18.65 26.35
CA ALA A 404 1.08 -18.23 27.08
C ALA A 404 0.94 -18.34 28.61
N ALA A 405 -0.28 -18.31 29.13
CA ALA A 405 -0.56 -18.47 30.56
C ALA A 405 -0.59 -19.94 31.00
N TYR A 406 -0.77 -20.88 30.06
CA TYR A 406 -0.81 -22.34 30.34
C TYR A 406 0.45 -23.10 29.87
N ALA A 407 1.41 -22.40 29.24
CA ALA A 407 2.72 -22.94 28.82
C ALA A 407 3.80 -22.58 29.84
#